data_49e2227ab5f31a7517f0c96c885c6a30
#
_entry.id   49e2227ab5f31a7517f0c96c885c6a30
#
_cell.length_a   1.000
_cell.length_b   1.000
_cell.length_c   1.000
_cell.angle_alpha   90.00
_cell.angle_beta   90.00
_cell.angle_gamma   90.00
#
_symmetry.space_group_name_H-M   'P 1'
#
loop_
_entity.id
_entity.type
_entity.pdbx_description
1 polymer ?
#
loop_
_entity_poly.entity_id
_entity_poly.type
_entity_poly.pdbx_seq_one_letter_code
_entity_poly.pdbx_strand_id
1 'polypeptide(L)'
;MATEIMAAELLINEACDIKNRNENVTKASAMAKYYASEVAVKVATDAVQIFGGYGYTKDFPVEKFYRDSKLCTIGEGTSEIQKIVIAREELR
;
A
#
# COMPACT_ATOMS: atom_id res chain seq x y z
N MET A 1 -9.93 7.25 -5.74
CA MET A 1 -9.82 5.94 -5.04
C MET A 1 -9.72 4.76 -6.00
N ALA A 2 -10.69 4.57 -6.89
CA ALA A 2 -10.74 3.38 -7.75
C ALA A 2 -9.49 3.20 -8.61
N THR A 3 -9.01 4.27 -9.24
CA THR A 3 -7.81 4.21 -10.09
C THR A 3 -6.57 3.83 -9.30
N GLU A 4 -6.40 4.39 -8.12
CA GLU A 4 -5.26 4.08 -7.26
C GLU A 4 -5.31 2.65 -6.74
N ILE A 5 -6.50 2.15 -6.40
CA ILE A 5 -6.69 0.77 -5.98
C ILE A 5 -6.32 -0.18 -7.13
N MET A 6 -6.80 0.10 -8.34
CA MET A 6 -6.47 -0.70 -9.52
C MET A 6 -4.97 -0.69 -9.80
N ALA A 7 -4.33 0.47 -9.72
CA ALA A 7 -2.89 0.57 -9.91
C ALA A 7 -2.12 -0.26 -8.88
N ALA A 8 -2.56 -0.23 -7.61
CA ALA A 8 -1.96 -1.04 -6.56
C ALA A 8 -2.12 -2.54 -6.83
N GLU A 9 -3.31 -2.97 -7.25
CA GLU A 9 -3.58 -4.36 -7.61
C GLU A 9 -2.70 -4.83 -8.77
N LEU A 10 -2.52 -4.00 -9.79
CA LEU A 10 -1.68 -4.32 -10.94
C LEU A 10 -0.22 -4.49 -10.53
N LEU A 11 0.30 -3.65 -9.65
CA LEU A 11 1.66 -3.78 -9.13
C LEU A 11 1.85 -5.06 -8.31
N ILE A 12 0.87 -5.40 -7.47
CA ILE A 12 0.90 -6.62 -6.68
C ILE A 12 0.90 -7.85 -7.60
N ASN A 13 0.01 -7.86 -8.59
CA ASN A 13 -0.10 -8.96 -9.53
C ASN A 13 1.17 -9.14 -10.35
N GLU A 14 1.80 -8.05 -10.79
CA GLU A 14 3.09 -8.11 -11.49
C GLU A 14 4.17 -8.72 -10.63
N ALA A 15 4.26 -8.33 -9.36
CA ALA A 15 5.24 -8.92 -8.43
C ALA A 15 5.00 -10.41 -8.25
N CYS A 16 3.73 -10.82 -8.13
CA CYS A 16 3.37 -12.24 -8.02
C CYS A 16 3.78 -13.03 -9.27
N ASP A 17 3.52 -12.47 -10.45
CA ASP A 17 3.87 -13.12 -11.72
C ASP A 17 5.37 -13.28 -11.87
N ILE A 18 6.15 -12.26 -11.53
CA ILE A 18 7.62 -12.31 -11.56
C ILE A 18 8.12 -13.41 -10.62
N LYS A 19 7.58 -13.47 -9.41
CA LYS A 19 7.96 -14.51 -8.44
C LYS A 19 7.62 -15.90 -8.94
N ASN A 20 6.47 -16.07 -9.56
CA ASN A 20 6.04 -17.36 -10.11
C ASN A 20 6.93 -17.83 -11.26
N ARG A 21 7.58 -16.90 -11.97
CA ARG A 21 8.56 -17.23 -13.02
C ARG A 21 9.95 -17.50 -12.47
N ASN A 22 10.15 -17.48 -11.15
CA ASN A 22 11.43 -17.62 -10.47
C ASN A 22 12.48 -16.58 -10.90
N GLU A 23 12.00 -15.37 -11.25
CA GLU A 23 12.85 -14.23 -11.56
C GLU A 23 13.08 -13.37 -10.32
N ASN A 24 14.04 -12.43 -10.38
CA ASN A 24 14.31 -11.53 -9.27
C ASN A 24 13.13 -10.56 -9.09
N VAL A 25 12.48 -10.63 -7.94
CA VAL A 25 11.27 -9.87 -7.62
C VAL A 25 11.54 -8.66 -6.72
N THR A 26 12.80 -8.42 -6.34
CA THR A 26 13.15 -7.40 -5.33
C THR A 26 12.56 -6.03 -5.65
N LYS A 27 12.78 -5.53 -6.86
CA LYS A 27 12.29 -4.21 -7.28
C LYS A 27 10.76 -4.18 -7.34
N ALA A 28 10.15 -5.16 -8.00
CA ALA A 28 8.70 -5.22 -8.17
C ALA A 28 7.97 -5.35 -6.84
N SER A 29 8.49 -6.18 -5.92
CA SER A 29 7.87 -6.35 -4.61
C SER A 29 8.00 -5.09 -3.75
N ALA A 30 9.13 -4.39 -3.81
CA ALA A 30 9.30 -3.13 -3.10
C ALA A 30 8.35 -2.04 -3.62
N MET A 31 8.19 -1.94 -4.95
CA MET A 31 7.24 -1.01 -5.56
C MET A 31 5.81 -1.32 -5.18
N ALA A 32 5.43 -2.59 -5.24
CA ALA A 32 4.08 -3.03 -4.88
C ALA A 32 3.78 -2.75 -3.41
N LYS A 33 4.69 -3.09 -2.52
CA LYS A 33 4.52 -2.88 -1.09
C LYS A 33 4.44 -1.39 -0.76
N TYR A 34 5.32 -0.58 -1.32
CA TYR A 34 5.32 0.85 -1.10
C TYR A 34 4.01 1.48 -1.59
N TYR A 35 3.67 1.28 -2.86
CA TYR A 35 2.51 1.94 -3.46
C TYR A 35 1.19 1.47 -2.84
N ALA A 36 1.01 0.14 -2.69
CA ALA A 36 -0.23 -0.41 -2.15
C ALA A 36 -0.48 0.02 -0.70
N SER A 37 0.57 0.07 0.12
CA SER A 37 0.42 0.50 1.51
C SER A 37 0.08 1.99 1.62
N GLU A 38 0.68 2.84 0.79
CA GLU A 38 0.35 4.26 0.76
C GLU A 38 -1.08 4.48 0.26
N VAL A 39 -1.51 3.75 -0.76
CA VAL A 39 -2.90 3.80 -1.26
C VAL A 39 -3.88 3.35 -0.18
N ALA A 40 -3.56 2.28 0.55
CA ALA A 40 -4.42 1.78 1.63
C ALA A 40 -4.67 2.86 2.69
N VAL A 41 -3.63 3.55 3.12
CA VAL A 41 -3.76 4.65 4.10
C VAL A 41 -4.58 5.80 3.51
N LYS A 42 -4.30 6.18 2.28
CA LYS A 42 -5.02 7.28 1.62
C LYS A 42 -6.50 6.97 1.46
N VAL A 43 -6.83 5.78 0.98
CA VAL A 43 -8.23 5.35 0.79
C VAL A 43 -8.96 5.26 2.12
N ALA A 44 -8.31 4.72 3.15
CA ALA A 44 -8.91 4.65 4.48
C ALA A 44 -9.16 6.05 5.07
N THR A 45 -8.22 6.97 4.86
CA THR A 45 -8.36 8.38 5.28
C THR A 45 -9.54 9.03 4.56
N ASP A 46 -9.64 8.84 3.25
CA ASP A 46 -10.73 9.39 2.44
C ASP A 46 -12.09 8.81 2.86
N ALA A 47 -12.13 7.52 3.21
CA ALA A 47 -13.34 6.86 3.69
C ALA A 47 -13.84 7.50 4.99
N VAL A 48 -12.95 7.78 5.94
CA VAL A 48 -13.30 8.49 7.17
C VAL A 48 -13.87 9.87 6.84
N GLN A 49 -13.24 10.57 5.91
CA GLN A 49 -13.69 11.90 5.50
C GLN A 49 -15.08 11.87 4.86
N ILE A 50 -15.37 10.87 4.03
CA ILE A 50 -16.68 10.70 3.40
C ILE A 50 -17.77 10.47 4.45
N PHE A 51 -17.49 9.69 5.48
CA PHE A 51 -18.41 9.44 6.59
C PHE A 51 -18.60 10.66 7.49
N GLY A 52 -17.68 11.64 7.42
CA GLY A 52 -17.73 12.84 8.27
C GLY A 52 -17.54 12.49 9.74
N GLY A 53 -18.24 13.19 10.62
CA GLY A 53 -18.15 12.97 12.05
C GLY A 53 -18.46 11.53 12.47
N TYR A 54 -19.36 10.86 11.78
CA TYR A 54 -19.69 9.46 12.06
C TYR A 54 -18.49 8.54 11.80
N GLY A 55 -17.66 8.88 10.81
CA GLY A 55 -16.46 8.09 10.50
C GLY A 55 -15.41 8.13 11.60
N TYR A 56 -15.46 9.13 12.45
CA TYR A 56 -14.53 9.27 13.58
C TYR A 56 -15.02 8.54 14.84
N THR A 57 -16.13 7.82 14.76
CA THR A 57 -16.71 7.06 15.88
C THR A 57 -16.50 5.58 15.66
N LYS A 58 -16.60 4.80 16.75
CA LYS A 58 -16.47 3.34 16.69
C LYS A 58 -17.74 2.64 16.19
N ASP A 59 -18.81 3.39 15.93
CA ASP A 59 -20.06 2.83 15.43
C ASP A 59 -19.94 2.34 13.98
N PHE A 60 -18.94 2.85 13.24
CA PHE A 60 -18.67 2.50 11.85
C PHE A 60 -17.24 1.96 11.70
N PRO A 61 -17.02 0.99 10.79
CA PRO A 61 -15.70 0.32 10.71
C PRO A 61 -14.59 1.16 10.08
N VAL A 62 -14.90 2.30 9.45
CA VAL A 62 -13.89 3.09 8.72
C VAL A 62 -12.78 3.63 9.63
N GLU A 63 -13.08 3.96 10.90
CA GLU A 63 -12.06 4.42 11.84
C GLU A 63 -11.04 3.31 12.14
N LYS A 64 -11.50 2.06 12.20
CA LYS A 64 -10.63 0.91 12.39
C LYS A 64 -9.75 0.70 11.17
N PHE A 65 -10.30 0.77 9.98
CA PHE A 65 -9.53 0.64 8.74
C PHE A 65 -8.45 1.73 8.65
N TYR A 66 -8.77 2.95 9.07
CA TYR A 66 -7.81 4.04 9.14
C TYR A 66 -6.64 3.70 10.06
N ARG A 67 -6.92 3.22 11.28
CA ARG A 67 -5.89 2.84 12.25
C ARG A 67 -5.06 1.66 11.76
N ASP A 68 -5.73 0.61 11.29
CA ASP A 68 -5.08 -0.64 10.90
C ASP A 68 -4.23 -0.46 9.64
N SER A 69 -4.70 0.34 8.67
CA SER A 69 -3.98 0.54 7.42
C SER A 69 -2.61 1.21 7.62
N LYS A 70 -2.47 2.03 8.65
CA LYS A 70 -1.21 2.74 8.90
C LYS A 70 -0.06 1.77 9.17
N LEU A 71 -0.32 0.62 9.76
CA LEU A 71 0.69 -0.41 9.97
C LEU A 71 1.32 -0.86 8.65
N CYS A 72 0.56 -0.84 7.55
CA CYS A 72 1.06 -1.27 6.24
C CYS A 72 2.23 -0.42 5.74
N THR A 73 2.33 0.84 6.15
CA THR A 73 3.44 1.73 5.76
C THR A 73 4.64 1.64 6.70
N ILE A 74 4.51 0.89 7.81
CA ILE A 74 5.52 0.79 8.87
C ILE A 74 6.08 -0.63 8.97
N GLY A 75 5.20 -1.64 9.01
CA GLY A 75 5.56 -3.04 9.20
C GLY A 75 6.23 -3.65 7.98
N GLU A 76 7.14 -4.60 8.21
CA GLU A 76 7.84 -5.36 7.17
C GLU A 76 8.62 -4.44 6.20
N GLY A 77 9.27 -3.44 6.75
CA GLY A 77 9.98 -2.41 6.02
C GLY A 77 9.09 -1.18 5.79
N THR A 78 9.52 -0.05 6.32
CA THR A 78 8.78 1.21 6.17
C THR A 78 8.73 1.66 4.71
N SER A 79 7.84 2.60 4.39
CA SER A 79 7.81 3.22 3.06
C SER A 79 9.16 3.81 2.67
N GLU A 80 9.88 4.41 3.63
CA GLU A 80 11.22 4.97 3.41
C GLU A 80 12.23 3.89 3.03
N ILE A 81 12.21 2.74 3.71
CA ILE A 81 13.07 1.59 3.38
C ILE A 81 12.73 1.05 2.00
N GLN A 82 11.45 0.96 1.65
CA GLN A 82 11.05 0.51 0.31
C GLN A 82 11.58 1.45 -0.78
N LYS A 83 11.54 2.76 -0.54
CA LYS A 83 12.11 3.74 -1.48
C LYS A 83 13.62 3.53 -1.66
N ILE A 84 14.34 3.23 -0.58
CA ILE A 84 15.78 2.94 -0.65
C ILE A 84 16.02 1.70 -1.51
N VAL A 85 15.25 0.64 -1.32
CA VAL A 85 15.37 -0.60 -2.11
C VAL A 85 15.08 -0.32 -3.59
N ILE A 86 14.02 0.42 -3.89
CA ILE A 86 13.64 0.77 -5.26
C ILE A 86 14.78 1.56 -5.92
N ALA A 87 15.30 2.58 -5.24
CA ALA A 87 16.38 3.41 -5.78
C ALA A 87 17.63 2.58 -6.06
N ARG A 88 17.99 1.71 -5.14
CA ARG A 88 19.16 0.82 -5.31
C ARG A 88 19.00 -0.06 -6.54
N GLU A 89 17.84 -0.68 -6.72
CA GLU A 89 17.60 -1.58 -7.85
C GLU A 89 17.52 -0.81 -9.18
N GLU A 90 16.96 0.41 -9.16
CA GLU A 90 16.81 1.24 -10.35
C GLU A 90 18.17 1.75 -10.85
N LEU A 91 19.11 2.02 -9.95
CA LEU A 91 20.41 2.59 -10.28
C LEU A 91 21.47 1.52 -10.63
N ARG A 92 21.13 0.28 -10.58
CA ARG A 92 22.03 -0.80 -11.03
C ARG A 92 22.20 -0.79 -12.58
#